data_88d369056599283eff603175a45e765d
#
_entry.id   88d369056599283eff603175a45e765d
#
_cell.length_a   1.000
_cell.length_b   1.000
_cell.length_c   1.000
_cell.angle_alpha   90.00
_cell.angle_beta   90.00
_cell.angle_gamma   90.00
#
_symmetry.space_group_name_H-M   'P 1'
#
loop_
_entity.id
_entity.type
_entity.pdbx_description
1 polymer ?
#
loop_
_entity_poly.entity_id
_entity_poly.type
_entity_poly.pdbx_seq_one_letter_code
_entity_poly.pdbx_strand_id
1 'polypeptide(L)'
;MQYHRIYARIDIDAILHNLGECKRRIPEGTKVLAVIKADGYGHGAVELAHQLESEVDYFGVAVIEEAVELRRAGIKKPILILGYTSPSQDDLLINYDITQNIYTYDMAKRLSDRAVALGKTVRFHIGLDTGMSRVGFQDNDESVEQIKKIVKLPNLVLEGIFSHYARADELVKTTAFLQSE
;
A
#
# COMPACT_ATOMS: atom_id res chain seq x y z
N MET A 1 33.63 6.74 6.69
CA MET A 1 32.59 5.95 7.38
C MET A 1 33.28 4.78 8.05
N GLN A 2 33.10 4.61 9.38
CA GLN A 2 33.77 3.52 10.11
C GLN A 2 32.78 2.37 10.21
N TYR A 3 33.05 1.27 9.52
CA TYR A 3 32.23 0.06 9.56
C TYR A 3 32.52 -0.72 10.84
N HIS A 4 31.48 -1.16 11.52
CA HIS A 4 31.58 -2.08 12.65
C HIS A 4 31.80 -3.53 12.14
N ARG A 5 31.82 -4.51 13.07
CA ARG A 5 32.08 -5.93 12.74
C ARG A 5 31.15 -6.55 11.71
N ILE A 6 29.91 -6.03 11.59
CA ILE A 6 28.88 -6.55 10.71
C ILE A 6 28.20 -5.36 10.03
N TYR A 7 28.01 -5.46 8.71
CA TYR A 7 27.24 -4.50 7.92
C TYR A 7 26.51 -5.22 6.79
N ALA A 8 25.39 -4.67 6.36
CA ALA A 8 24.72 -5.06 5.12
C ALA A 8 25.13 -4.09 4.01
N ARG A 9 25.50 -4.62 2.85
CA ARG A 9 25.73 -3.82 1.64
C ARG A 9 24.53 -3.99 0.72
N ILE A 10 23.85 -2.88 0.42
CA ILE A 10 22.72 -2.86 -0.50
C ILE A 10 23.23 -2.42 -1.87
N ASP A 11 22.93 -3.23 -2.89
CA ASP A 11 23.27 -2.96 -4.28
C ASP A 11 22.04 -2.34 -4.98
N ILE A 12 22.06 -1.02 -5.12
CA ILE A 12 20.97 -0.27 -5.73
C ILE A 12 20.85 -0.55 -7.23
N ASP A 13 21.96 -0.74 -7.93
CA ASP A 13 21.95 -1.06 -9.37
C ASP A 13 21.25 -2.40 -9.62
N ALA A 14 21.47 -3.40 -8.77
CA ALA A 14 20.78 -4.68 -8.83
C ALA A 14 19.26 -4.52 -8.59
N ILE A 15 18.86 -3.66 -7.65
CA ILE A 15 17.44 -3.38 -7.37
C ILE A 15 16.78 -2.70 -8.58
N LEU A 16 17.42 -1.67 -9.13
CA LEU A 16 16.94 -0.96 -10.32
C LEU A 16 16.88 -1.91 -11.54
N HIS A 17 17.86 -2.76 -11.73
CA HIS A 17 17.84 -3.79 -12.76
C HIS A 17 16.64 -4.72 -12.62
N ASN A 18 16.39 -5.24 -11.41
CA ASN A 18 15.27 -6.13 -11.13
C ASN A 18 13.92 -5.44 -11.36
N LEU A 19 13.79 -4.18 -10.95
CA LEU A 19 12.59 -3.38 -11.25
C LEU A 19 12.40 -3.21 -12.77
N GLY A 20 13.46 -2.94 -13.51
CA GLY A 20 13.43 -2.87 -14.97
C GLY A 20 12.96 -4.18 -15.61
N GLU A 21 13.45 -5.34 -15.09
CA GLU A 21 12.98 -6.65 -15.53
C GLU A 21 11.48 -6.88 -15.27
N CYS A 22 10.97 -6.44 -14.11
CA CYS A 22 9.55 -6.50 -13.82
C CYS A 22 8.75 -5.64 -14.80
N LYS A 23 9.17 -4.39 -15.02
CA LYS A 23 8.50 -3.45 -15.94
C LYS A 23 8.42 -3.98 -17.39
N ARG A 24 9.44 -4.70 -17.85
CA ARG A 24 9.43 -5.30 -19.21
C ARG A 24 8.43 -6.44 -19.37
N ARG A 25 7.94 -7.02 -18.27
CA ARG A 25 7.03 -8.18 -18.28
C ARG A 25 5.56 -7.83 -18.05
N ILE A 26 5.27 -6.58 -17.72
CA ILE A 26 3.90 -6.11 -17.52
C ILE A 26 3.44 -5.31 -18.72
N PRO A 27 2.12 -5.23 -19.01
CA PRO A 27 1.58 -4.44 -20.11
C PRO A 27 1.98 -2.96 -20.00
N GLU A 28 2.13 -2.31 -21.16
CA GLU A 28 2.39 -0.88 -21.21
C GLU A 28 1.27 -0.10 -20.49
N GLY A 29 1.66 0.94 -19.75
CA GLY A 29 0.73 1.75 -18.96
C GLY A 29 0.36 1.15 -17.59
N THR A 30 0.82 -0.06 -17.27
CA THR A 30 0.63 -0.64 -15.94
C THR A 30 1.46 0.13 -14.92
N LYS A 31 0.81 0.61 -13.85
CA LYS A 31 1.48 1.30 -12.75
C LYS A 31 2.17 0.32 -11.81
N VAL A 32 3.29 0.75 -11.26
CA VAL A 32 4.10 -0.05 -10.35
C VAL A 32 4.05 0.55 -8.94
N LEU A 33 3.66 -0.27 -7.96
CA LEU A 33 3.74 0.05 -6.54
C LEU A 33 4.91 -0.73 -5.93
N ALA A 34 5.92 -0.02 -5.41
CA ALA A 34 7.02 -0.65 -4.68
C ALA A 34 6.66 -0.83 -3.21
N VAL A 35 6.63 -2.08 -2.73
CA VAL A 35 6.39 -2.40 -1.31
C VAL A 35 7.71 -2.30 -0.56
N ILE A 36 7.84 -1.29 0.30
CA ILE A 36 9.06 -0.99 1.06
C ILE A 36 8.83 -0.96 2.59
N LYS A 37 7.82 -1.70 3.06
CA LYS A 37 7.54 -1.89 4.49
C LYS A 37 8.71 -2.58 5.21
N ALA A 38 8.70 -2.56 6.54
CA ALA A 38 9.72 -3.13 7.39
C ALA A 38 11.13 -2.66 7.00
N ASP A 39 11.28 -1.33 6.92
CA ASP A 39 12.52 -0.67 6.50
C ASP A 39 13.06 -1.18 5.15
N GLY A 40 12.15 -1.28 4.16
CA GLY A 40 12.51 -1.85 2.84
C GLY A 40 12.95 -3.31 2.93
N TYR A 41 12.34 -4.09 3.85
CA TYR A 41 12.77 -5.46 4.18
C TYR A 41 14.24 -5.51 4.65
N GLY A 42 14.66 -4.49 5.40
CA GLY A 42 16.03 -4.35 5.90
C GLY A 42 17.02 -3.73 4.90
N HIS A 43 16.52 -3.18 3.80
CA HIS A 43 17.37 -2.50 2.79
C HIS A 43 17.46 -0.99 3.00
N GLY A 44 16.70 -0.41 3.96
CA GLY A 44 16.60 1.02 4.17
C GLY A 44 15.48 1.64 3.34
N ALA A 45 14.29 1.83 3.94
CA ALA A 45 13.10 2.29 3.20
C ALA A 45 13.26 3.70 2.62
N VAL A 46 13.89 4.61 3.38
CA VAL A 46 14.10 6.00 2.94
C VAL A 46 15.04 6.07 1.74
N GLU A 47 16.18 5.40 1.83
CA GLU A 47 17.17 5.33 0.75
C GLU A 47 16.58 4.70 -0.50
N LEU A 48 15.87 3.57 -0.35
CA LEU A 48 15.18 2.93 -1.46
C LEU A 48 14.13 3.84 -2.08
N ALA A 49 13.32 4.51 -1.27
CA ALA A 49 12.28 5.41 -1.77
C ALA A 49 12.87 6.52 -2.63
N HIS A 50 13.96 7.16 -2.20
CA HIS A 50 14.64 8.18 -2.99
C HIS A 50 15.17 7.65 -4.32
N GLN A 51 15.76 6.45 -4.33
CA GLN A 51 16.30 5.85 -5.55
C GLN A 51 15.20 5.39 -6.52
N LEU A 52 14.05 4.97 -5.99
CA LEU A 52 12.94 4.43 -6.78
C LEU A 52 11.87 5.47 -7.13
N GLU A 53 11.90 6.68 -6.57
CA GLU A 53 10.80 7.65 -6.70
C GLU A 53 10.49 8.03 -8.15
N SER A 54 11.49 8.11 -9.04
CA SER A 54 11.29 8.34 -10.48
C SER A 54 10.79 7.11 -11.23
N GLU A 55 11.00 5.92 -10.68
CA GLU A 55 10.80 4.64 -11.34
C GLU A 55 9.46 3.98 -11.02
N VAL A 56 8.78 4.40 -9.95
CA VAL A 56 7.52 3.80 -9.50
C VAL A 56 6.41 4.84 -9.42
N ASP A 57 5.17 4.38 -9.38
CA ASP A 57 3.98 5.24 -9.28
C ASP A 57 3.52 5.41 -7.84
N TYR A 58 3.79 4.43 -6.99
CA TYR A 58 3.35 4.33 -5.61
C TYR A 58 4.39 3.65 -4.73
N PHE A 59 4.34 3.96 -3.43
CA PHE A 59 4.99 3.14 -2.40
C PHE A 59 3.94 2.45 -1.53
N GLY A 60 4.23 1.21 -1.11
CA GLY A 60 3.42 0.44 -0.19
C GLY A 60 4.15 0.20 1.13
N VAL A 61 3.49 0.52 2.24
CA VAL A 61 4.02 0.33 3.60
C VAL A 61 3.03 -0.46 4.46
N ALA A 62 3.48 -0.96 5.63
CA ALA A 62 2.60 -1.72 6.51
C ALA A 62 1.78 -0.82 7.43
N VAL A 63 2.39 0.21 7.99
CA VAL A 63 1.84 1.04 9.08
C VAL A 63 2.09 2.54 8.84
N ILE A 64 1.37 3.36 9.61
CA ILE A 64 1.40 4.83 9.46
C ILE A 64 2.77 5.42 9.79
N GLU A 65 3.51 4.85 10.73
CA GLU A 65 4.83 5.32 11.14
C GLU A 65 5.81 5.28 9.97
N GLU A 66 5.82 4.20 9.21
CA GLU A 66 6.63 4.04 8.00
C GLU A 66 6.26 5.08 6.93
N ALA A 67 4.94 5.31 6.73
CA ALA A 67 4.46 6.31 5.79
C ALA A 67 4.89 7.73 6.17
N VAL A 68 4.78 8.08 7.46
CA VAL A 68 5.18 9.39 7.99
C VAL A 68 6.69 9.58 7.88
N GLU A 69 7.49 8.55 8.13
CA GLU A 69 8.95 8.58 7.93
C GLU A 69 9.31 8.94 6.49
N LEU A 70 8.72 8.27 5.51
CA LEU A 70 8.93 8.58 4.09
C LEU A 70 8.51 10.02 3.75
N ARG A 71 7.37 10.50 4.25
CA ARG A 71 6.93 11.89 4.03
C ARG A 71 7.88 12.90 4.64
N ARG A 72 8.41 12.64 5.85
CA ARG A 72 9.41 13.49 6.51
C ARG A 72 10.74 13.49 5.77
N ALA A 73 11.09 12.39 5.14
CA ALA A 73 12.24 12.28 4.24
C ALA A 73 12.04 13.00 2.89
N GLY A 74 10.84 13.55 2.63
CA GLY A 74 10.57 14.36 1.44
C GLY A 74 9.96 13.62 0.27
N ILE A 75 9.63 12.33 0.41
CA ILE A 75 8.99 11.53 -0.65
C ILE A 75 7.62 12.12 -1.01
N LYS A 76 7.39 12.35 -2.31
CA LYS A 76 6.17 12.99 -2.85
C LYS A 76 5.21 11.99 -3.49
N LYS A 77 5.71 10.86 -3.99
CA LYS A 77 4.86 9.82 -4.58
C LYS A 77 3.77 9.38 -3.62
N PRO A 78 2.60 8.97 -4.10
CA PRO A 78 1.56 8.40 -3.25
C PRO A 78 2.08 7.24 -2.40
N ILE A 79 1.60 7.15 -1.16
CA ILE A 79 1.96 6.07 -0.23
C ILE A 79 0.68 5.39 0.22
N LEU A 80 0.59 4.08 0.04
CA LEU A 80 -0.51 3.23 0.46
C LEU A 80 -0.12 2.44 1.72
N ILE A 81 -0.90 2.60 2.80
CA ILE A 81 -0.81 1.70 3.95
C ILE A 81 -1.60 0.43 3.62
N LEU A 82 -0.90 -0.71 3.61
CA LEU A 82 -1.47 -2.03 3.32
C LEU A 82 -2.17 -2.63 4.55
N GLY A 83 -1.80 -2.19 5.74
CA GLY A 83 -2.31 -2.69 7.02
C GLY A 83 -3.34 -1.76 7.67
N TYR A 84 -3.41 -1.85 8.99
CA TYR A 84 -4.35 -1.13 9.85
C TYR A 84 -3.75 0.17 10.38
N THR A 85 -4.57 1.22 10.45
CA THR A 85 -4.26 2.47 11.15
C THR A 85 -5.19 2.63 12.33
N SER A 86 -4.63 2.85 13.52
CA SER A 86 -5.40 3.07 14.75
C SER A 86 -6.19 4.39 14.67
N PRO A 87 -7.38 4.48 15.29
CA PRO A 87 -8.15 5.72 15.37
C PRO A 87 -7.36 6.92 15.93
N SER A 88 -6.45 6.68 16.85
CA SER A 88 -5.58 7.72 17.42
C SER A 88 -4.58 8.31 16.42
N GLN A 89 -4.41 7.69 15.26
CA GLN A 89 -3.44 8.07 14.23
C GLN A 89 -4.12 8.59 12.94
N ASP A 90 -5.44 8.70 12.93
CA ASP A 90 -6.19 9.20 11.76
C ASP A 90 -5.72 10.60 11.33
N ASP A 91 -5.38 11.46 12.31
CA ASP A 91 -4.87 12.80 12.01
C ASP A 91 -3.52 12.77 11.29
N LEU A 92 -2.65 11.86 11.64
CA LEU A 92 -1.37 11.67 10.94
C LEU A 92 -1.64 11.24 9.49
N LEU A 93 -2.48 10.22 9.29
CA LEU A 93 -2.86 9.73 7.97
C LEU A 93 -3.37 10.87 7.09
N ILE A 94 -4.32 11.65 7.61
CA ILE A 94 -4.96 12.75 6.87
C ILE A 94 -3.99 13.92 6.62
N ASN A 95 -3.18 14.29 7.63
CA ASN A 95 -2.29 15.43 7.53
C ASN A 95 -1.09 15.20 6.62
N TYR A 96 -0.60 13.96 6.56
CA TYR A 96 0.51 13.57 5.69
C TYR A 96 0.06 13.09 4.31
N ASP A 97 -1.25 13.16 4.00
CA ASP A 97 -1.82 12.75 2.70
C ASP A 97 -1.42 11.32 2.34
N ILE A 98 -1.79 10.38 3.21
CA ILE A 98 -1.51 8.95 3.06
C ILE A 98 -2.78 8.24 2.60
N THR A 99 -2.65 7.36 1.61
CA THR A 99 -3.72 6.49 1.12
C THR A 99 -3.88 5.28 2.05
N GLN A 100 -5.12 4.94 2.43
CA GLN A 100 -5.42 3.85 3.35
C GLN A 100 -6.05 2.66 2.64
N ASN A 101 -5.61 1.44 2.97
CA ASN A 101 -6.36 0.22 2.69
C ASN A 101 -7.58 0.14 3.61
N ILE A 102 -8.78 0.08 3.03
CA ILE A 102 -10.04 -0.06 3.77
C ILE A 102 -10.64 -1.45 3.47
N TYR A 103 -11.00 -2.16 4.54
CA TYR A 103 -11.57 -3.50 4.48
C TYR A 103 -12.74 -3.69 5.47
N THR A 104 -13.24 -2.61 6.09
CA THR A 104 -14.50 -2.59 6.85
C THR A 104 -15.22 -1.26 6.70
N TYR A 105 -16.55 -1.28 6.83
CA TYR A 105 -17.35 -0.05 6.80
C TYR A 105 -17.00 0.90 7.95
N ASP A 106 -16.73 0.36 9.15
CA ASP A 106 -16.42 1.17 10.34
C ASP A 106 -15.11 1.95 10.18
N MET A 107 -14.09 1.35 9.55
CA MET A 107 -12.86 2.09 9.21
C MET A 107 -13.16 3.26 8.26
N ALA A 108 -13.93 3.01 7.21
CA ALA A 108 -14.28 4.04 6.23
C ALA A 108 -15.09 5.17 6.88
N LYS A 109 -16.12 4.82 7.67
CA LYS A 109 -16.97 5.79 8.36
C LYS A 109 -16.18 6.68 9.31
N ARG A 110 -15.31 6.09 10.12
CA ARG A 110 -14.42 6.81 11.05
C ARG A 110 -13.51 7.80 10.32
N LEU A 111 -12.81 7.34 9.25
CA LEU A 111 -11.94 8.19 8.44
C LEU A 111 -12.70 9.29 7.73
N SER A 112 -13.89 9.01 7.22
CA SER A 112 -14.78 10.01 6.61
C SER A 112 -15.14 11.10 7.61
N ASP A 113 -15.63 10.73 8.80
CA ASP A 113 -16.01 11.68 9.85
C ASP A 113 -14.83 12.57 10.26
N ARG A 114 -13.64 11.97 10.37
CA ARG A 114 -12.45 12.73 10.72
C ARG A 114 -11.98 13.64 9.60
N ALA A 115 -12.02 13.18 8.35
CA ALA A 115 -11.71 13.99 7.17
C ALA A 115 -12.65 15.20 7.04
N VAL A 116 -13.95 15.00 7.26
CA VAL A 116 -14.94 16.09 7.29
C VAL A 116 -14.59 17.10 8.38
N ALA A 117 -14.31 16.63 9.60
CA ALA A 117 -13.96 17.51 10.73
C ALA A 117 -12.69 18.35 10.47
N LEU A 118 -11.75 17.82 9.69
CA LEU A 118 -10.51 18.51 9.32
C LEU A 118 -10.62 19.32 8.01
N GLY A 119 -11.76 19.26 7.30
CA GLY A 119 -11.94 19.89 6.00
C GLY A 119 -11.00 19.36 4.92
N LYS A 120 -10.60 18.09 5.03
CA LYS A 120 -9.65 17.41 4.13
C LYS A 120 -10.31 16.21 3.44
N THR A 121 -9.62 15.62 2.49
CA THR A 121 -10.05 14.42 1.77
C THR A 121 -9.04 13.30 2.02
N VAL A 122 -9.52 12.06 2.13
CA VAL A 122 -8.69 10.84 2.24
C VAL A 122 -8.88 9.99 0.99
N ARG A 123 -7.76 9.62 0.36
CA ARG A 123 -7.73 8.60 -0.68
C ARG A 123 -7.67 7.22 -0.06
N PHE A 124 -8.34 6.26 -0.66
CA PHE A 124 -8.33 4.90 -0.15
C PHE A 124 -8.41 3.85 -1.26
N HIS A 125 -7.91 2.66 -0.93
CA HIS A 125 -8.12 1.46 -1.72
C HIS A 125 -9.01 0.48 -0.96
N ILE A 126 -9.81 -0.29 -1.67
CA ILE A 126 -10.54 -1.43 -1.12
C ILE A 126 -9.62 -2.65 -1.17
N GLY A 127 -9.37 -3.25 -0.03
CA GLY A 127 -8.70 -4.54 0.04
C GLY A 127 -9.71 -5.68 -0.07
N LEU A 128 -9.46 -6.61 -0.99
CA LEU A 128 -10.25 -7.84 -1.16
C LEU A 128 -9.46 -9.05 -0.66
N ASP A 129 -10.12 -9.93 0.03
CA ASP A 129 -9.58 -11.25 0.40
C ASP A 129 -10.13 -12.31 -0.55
N THR A 130 -9.37 -12.59 -1.58
CA THR A 130 -9.68 -13.60 -2.60
C THR A 130 -9.07 -14.97 -2.30
N GLY A 131 -8.59 -15.18 -1.05
CA GLY A 131 -8.07 -16.50 -0.63
C GLY A 131 -6.78 -16.44 0.21
N MET A 132 -6.23 -15.25 0.50
CA MET A 132 -5.10 -15.09 1.43
C MET A 132 -5.54 -15.31 2.89
N SER A 133 -6.83 -15.10 3.20
CA SER A 133 -7.45 -15.26 4.53
C SER A 133 -6.78 -14.46 5.63
N ARG A 134 -6.48 -13.19 5.32
CA ARG A 134 -5.78 -12.29 6.25
C ARG A 134 -6.55 -11.00 6.52
N VAL A 135 -6.76 -10.18 5.52
CA VAL A 135 -7.52 -8.92 5.58
C VAL A 135 -8.15 -8.64 4.21
N GLY A 136 -9.35 -8.10 4.20
CA GLY A 136 -10.06 -7.77 2.97
C GLY A 136 -11.55 -8.06 3.08
N PHE A 137 -12.32 -7.41 2.23
CA PHE A 137 -13.72 -7.79 2.01
C PHE A 137 -13.76 -9.16 1.33
N GLN A 138 -14.70 -10.00 1.76
CA GLN A 138 -14.92 -11.30 1.16
C GLN A 138 -15.70 -11.16 -0.15
N ASP A 139 -15.57 -12.11 -1.05
CA ASP A 139 -16.36 -12.19 -2.28
C ASP A 139 -17.78 -12.67 -1.97
N ASN A 140 -18.65 -11.73 -1.59
CA ASN A 140 -20.06 -11.98 -1.30
C ASN A 140 -20.90 -10.68 -1.42
N ASP A 141 -22.22 -10.84 -1.52
CA ASP A 141 -23.16 -9.72 -1.67
C ASP A 141 -23.12 -8.74 -0.49
N GLU A 142 -22.86 -9.19 0.73
CA GLU A 142 -22.75 -8.33 1.91
C GLU A 142 -21.59 -7.34 1.76
N SER A 143 -20.44 -7.80 1.32
CA SER A 143 -19.26 -6.98 1.04
C SER A 143 -19.55 -5.95 -0.05
N VAL A 144 -20.23 -6.35 -1.11
CA VAL A 144 -20.64 -5.45 -2.19
C VAL A 144 -21.54 -4.33 -1.65
N GLU A 145 -22.53 -4.66 -0.84
CA GLU A 145 -23.42 -3.64 -0.24
C GLU A 145 -22.70 -2.72 0.75
N GLN A 146 -21.73 -3.22 1.50
CA GLN A 146 -20.87 -2.38 2.35
C GLN A 146 -20.02 -1.43 1.51
N ILE A 147 -19.37 -1.91 0.46
CA ILE A 147 -18.55 -1.09 -0.44
C ILE A 147 -19.40 0.00 -1.11
N LYS A 148 -20.62 -0.32 -1.56
CA LYS A 148 -21.57 0.67 -2.11
C LYS A 148 -21.92 1.79 -1.12
N LYS A 149 -21.93 1.51 0.18
CA LYS A 149 -22.12 2.52 1.22
C LYS A 149 -20.85 3.35 1.44
N ILE A 150 -19.68 2.69 1.44
CA ILE A 150 -18.37 3.34 1.65
C ILE A 150 -18.10 4.40 0.59
N VAL A 151 -18.32 4.09 -0.69
CA VAL A 151 -18.04 5.03 -1.80
C VAL A 151 -18.95 6.26 -1.80
N LYS A 152 -20.00 6.28 -1.00
CA LYS A 152 -20.90 7.41 -0.82
C LYS A 152 -20.54 8.28 0.39
N LEU A 153 -19.59 7.86 1.21
CA LEU A 153 -19.16 8.62 2.38
C LEU A 153 -18.46 9.92 1.96
N PRO A 154 -18.76 11.05 2.63
CA PRO A 154 -18.13 12.31 2.29
C PRO A 154 -16.63 12.30 2.58
N ASN A 155 -15.90 13.12 1.84
CA ASN A 155 -14.47 13.35 2.00
C ASN A 155 -13.60 12.07 1.87
N LEU A 156 -14.14 11.00 1.26
CA LEU A 156 -13.39 9.81 0.85
C LEU A 156 -13.36 9.71 -0.67
N VAL A 157 -12.21 9.36 -1.22
CA VAL A 157 -12.01 9.14 -2.67
C VAL A 157 -11.49 7.72 -2.88
N LEU A 158 -12.30 6.87 -3.49
CA LEU A 158 -11.88 5.54 -3.93
C LEU A 158 -10.91 5.69 -5.10
N GLU A 159 -9.68 5.23 -4.92
CA GLU A 159 -8.60 5.33 -5.89
C GLU A 159 -8.28 3.98 -6.54
N GLY A 160 -8.53 2.89 -5.82
CA GLY A 160 -8.26 1.55 -6.33
C GLY A 160 -8.86 0.43 -5.50
N ILE A 161 -8.77 -0.76 -6.08
CA ILE A 161 -9.13 -2.03 -5.44
C ILE A 161 -7.94 -2.96 -5.66
N PHE A 162 -7.57 -3.75 -4.66
CA PHE A 162 -6.51 -4.73 -4.82
C PHE A 162 -6.77 -6.00 -4.01
N SER A 163 -6.12 -7.07 -4.41
CA SER A 163 -6.03 -8.32 -3.67
C SER A 163 -4.58 -8.75 -3.53
N HIS A 164 -4.31 -9.72 -2.69
CA HIS A 164 -2.97 -10.27 -2.46
C HIS A 164 -2.97 -11.77 -2.76
N TYR A 165 -2.14 -12.18 -3.72
CA TYR A 165 -1.97 -13.60 -4.02
C TYR A 165 -1.32 -14.34 -2.85
N ALA A 166 -1.95 -15.44 -2.42
CA ALA A 166 -1.47 -16.21 -1.29
C ALA A 166 -0.18 -16.99 -1.62
N ARG A 167 -0.05 -17.46 -2.86
CA ARG A 167 0.98 -18.42 -3.28
C ARG A 167 1.46 -18.15 -4.72
N ALA A 168 1.75 -16.89 -5.05
CA ALA A 168 2.15 -16.49 -6.40
C ALA A 168 3.54 -17.01 -6.81
N ASP A 169 4.40 -17.33 -5.86
CA ASP A 169 5.77 -17.83 -6.03
C ASP A 169 5.88 -19.36 -6.23
N GLU A 170 4.78 -20.10 -6.04
CA GLU A 170 4.78 -21.55 -6.22
C GLU A 170 4.86 -21.95 -7.70
N LEU A 171 5.48 -23.12 -7.95
CA LEU A 171 5.56 -23.68 -9.30
C LEU A 171 4.19 -24.03 -9.87
N VAL A 172 3.30 -24.56 -9.03
CA VAL A 172 1.91 -24.89 -9.40
C VAL A 172 1.02 -23.67 -9.11
N LYS A 173 0.52 -23.03 -10.16
CA LYS A 173 -0.20 -21.75 -10.09
C LYS A 173 -1.71 -21.89 -9.83
N THR A 174 -2.22 -23.06 -9.44
CA THR A 174 -3.66 -23.30 -9.27
C THR A 174 -4.32 -22.29 -8.32
N THR A 175 -3.71 -22.02 -7.17
CA THR A 175 -4.25 -21.05 -6.19
C THR A 175 -4.27 -19.62 -6.76
N ALA A 176 -3.22 -19.23 -7.49
CA ALA A 176 -3.16 -17.89 -8.10
C ALA A 176 -4.22 -17.73 -9.20
N PHE A 177 -4.49 -18.76 -10.00
CA PHE A 177 -5.56 -18.73 -10.98
C PHE A 177 -6.93 -18.59 -10.34
N LEU A 178 -7.25 -19.39 -9.31
CA LEU A 178 -8.52 -19.30 -8.60
C LEU A 178 -8.75 -17.92 -7.94
N GLN A 179 -7.69 -17.23 -7.53
CA GLN A 179 -7.79 -15.89 -6.98
C GLN A 179 -7.98 -14.80 -8.05
N SER A 180 -7.74 -15.09 -9.31
CA SER A 180 -7.86 -14.14 -10.43
C SER A 180 -9.18 -14.24 -11.20
N GLU A 181 -9.99 -15.29 -10.95
CA GLU A 181 -11.34 -15.46 -11.46
C GLU A 181 -12.37 -14.65 -10.65
#